data_8b396876aad6cec755c26a8165a96e3b
#
_entry.id   8b396876aad6cec755c26a8165a96e3b
#
_cell.length_a   1.000
_cell.length_b   1.000
_cell.length_c   1.000
_cell.angle_alpha   90.00
_cell.angle_beta   90.00
_cell.angle_gamma   90.00
#
_symmetry.space_group_name_H-M   'P 1'
#
loop_
_entity.id
_entity.type
_entity.pdbx_description
1 polymer ?
#
loop_
_entity_poly.entity_id
_entity_poly.type
_entity_poly.pdbx_seq_one_letter_code
_entity_poly.pdbx_strand_id
1 'polypeptide(L)'
;MKNREPLYQALANKLEERIQSGFWSVGSLLPSEASLCKSYKASRHTLRHALQVLVVAGLILRRQGAQAQVISRHKPRKFSQNFNSPADILRYPRDTYRTNLIEEYVELNDSISKLVGAPAGSSWYHIGGIRKQEGSEQIIAWTDIYILPQFAQLSGEPDHSQLMVFEQIEKKFGTKIDRAEVDMYASKAIPIIAKHIKIKPGDPCLVIIRRYYDSRDQLFEITVTYHPEDRYTYSMEFKGASNY
;
A
#
# COMPACT_ATOMS: atom_id res chain seq x y z
N MET A 1 -2.92 32.32 -11.22
CA MET A 1 -2.71 31.65 -12.53
C MET A 1 -3.45 30.31 -12.47
N LYS A 2 -4.46 30.07 -13.32
CA LYS A 2 -5.16 28.78 -13.38
C LYS A 2 -4.17 27.71 -13.88
N ASN A 3 -3.84 26.73 -13.06
CA ASN A 3 -3.02 25.57 -13.43
C ASN A 3 -3.78 24.81 -14.53
N ARG A 4 -3.31 24.91 -15.79
CA ARG A 4 -3.94 24.24 -16.92
C ARG A 4 -3.59 22.75 -16.83
N GLU A 5 -4.61 21.91 -16.68
CA GLU A 5 -4.45 20.46 -16.64
C GLU A 5 -3.60 19.99 -17.83
N PRO A 6 -2.57 19.14 -17.62
CA PRO A 6 -1.75 18.60 -18.70
C PRO A 6 -2.59 17.85 -19.74
N LEU A 7 -2.29 18.00 -21.03
CA LEU A 7 -3.07 17.40 -22.13
C LEU A 7 -3.19 15.87 -22.01
N TYR A 8 -2.14 15.20 -21.53
CA TYR A 8 -2.20 13.74 -21.33
C TYR A 8 -3.15 13.35 -20.20
N GLN A 9 -3.27 14.17 -19.15
CA GLN A 9 -4.18 13.91 -18.03
C GLN A 9 -5.63 14.09 -18.47
N ALA A 10 -5.94 15.16 -19.17
CA ALA A 10 -7.27 15.38 -19.75
C ALA A 10 -7.67 14.26 -20.72
N LEU A 11 -6.70 13.73 -21.50
CA LEU A 11 -6.95 12.60 -22.38
C LEU A 11 -7.18 11.30 -21.59
N ALA A 12 -6.38 11.05 -20.56
CA ALA A 12 -6.54 9.88 -19.67
C ALA A 12 -7.93 9.87 -19.04
N ASN A 13 -8.40 11.01 -18.51
CA ASN A 13 -9.73 11.14 -17.92
C ASN A 13 -10.85 10.80 -18.93
N LYS A 14 -10.76 11.28 -20.16
CA LYS A 14 -11.74 10.94 -21.23
C LYS A 14 -11.75 9.47 -21.59
N LEU A 15 -10.59 8.83 -21.66
CA LEU A 15 -10.48 7.40 -21.92
C LEU A 15 -11.04 6.58 -20.75
N GLU A 16 -10.77 7.00 -19.54
CA GLU A 16 -11.29 6.42 -18.30
C GLU A 16 -12.82 6.47 -18.27
N GLU A 17 -13.43 7.63 -18.53
CA GLU A 17 -14.89 7.77 -18.60
C GLU A 17 -15.54 6.78 -19.57
N ARG A 18 -14.91 6.54 -20.74
CA ARG A 18 -15.39 5.55 -21.70
C ARG A 18 -15.25 4.12 -21.22
N ILE A 19 -14.20 3.80 -20.46
CA ILE A 19 -14.05 2.48 -19.83
C ILE A 19 -15.13 2.31 -18.75
N GLN A 20 -15.31 3.32 -17.87
CA GLN A 20 -16.28 3.29 -16.78
C GLN A 20 -17.73 3.19 -17.29
N SER A 21 -18.07 3.92 -18.33
CA SER A 21 -19.40 3.84 -18.98
C SER A 21 -19.66 2.50 -19.69
N GLY A 22 -18.64 1.65 -19.82
CA GLY A 22 -18.74 0.37 -20.51
C GLY A 22 -18.71 0.46 -22.04
N PHE A 23 -18.35 1.62 -22.59
CA PHE A 23 -18.15 1.77 -24.03
C PHE A 23 -17.09 0.78 -24.56
N TRP A 24 -16.05 0.53 -23.77
CA TRP A 24 -15.14 -0.60 -23.94
C TRP A 24 -15.34 -1.58 -22.79
N SER A 25 -15.78 -2.79 -23.13
CA SER A 25 -16.04 -3.83 -22.12
C SER A 25 -14.75 -4.40 -21.55
N VAL A 26 -14.80 -4.88 -20.30
CA VAL A 26 -13.70 -5.64 -19.72
C VAL A 26 -13.40 -6.87 -20.59
N GLY A 27 -12.12 -7.12 -20.86
CA GLY A 27 -11.63 -8.14 -21.78
C GLY A 27 -11.48 -7.66 -23.22
N SER A 28 -12.11 -6.54 -23.63
CA SER A 28 -11.98 -6.03 -25.00
C SER A 28 -10.63 -5.31 -25.21
N LEU A 29 -10.19 -5.29 -26.47
CA LEU A 29 -9.03 -4.51 -26.89
C LEU A 29 -9.44 -3.06 -27.18
N LEU A 30 -8.64 -2.10 -26.74
CA LEU A 30 -8.77 -0.70 -27.16
C LEU A 30 -8.43 -0.57 -28.65
N PRO A 31 -8.96 0.45 -29.34
CA PRO A 31 -8.52 0.78 -30.69
C PRO A 31 -7.01 0.99 -30.76
N SER A 32 -6.41 0.82 -31.94
CA SER A 32 -4.97 1.05 -32.14
C SER A 32 -4.53 2.45 -31.71
N GLU A 33 -3.27 2.61 -31.27
CA GLU A 33 -2.74 3.93 -30.93
C GLU A 33 -2.94 4.96 -32.05
N ALA A 34 -2.78 4.54 -33.32
CA ALA A 34 -3.00 5.42 -34.48
C ALA A 34 -4.48 5.87 -34.58
N SER A 35 -5.42 4.96 -34.35
CA SER A 35 -6.85 5.25 -34.35
C SER A 35 -7.22 6.19 -33.20
N LEU A 36 -6.70 5.94 -31.99
CA LEU A 36 -6.94 6.80 -30.83
C LEU A 36 -6.33 8.20 -31.02
N CYS A 37 -5.13 8.31 -31.57
CA CYS A 37 -4.53 9.60 -31.92
C CYS A 37 -5.44 10.41 -32.86
N LYS A 38 -5.98 9.76 -33.89
CA LYS A 38 -6.90 10.39 -34.84
C LYS A 38 -8.21 10.82 -34.18
N SER A 39 -8.83 9.94 -33.39
CA SER A 39 -10.12 10.18 -32.75
C SER A 39 -10.06 11.30 -31.69
N TYR A 40 -8.97 11.38 -30.94
CA TYR A 40 -8.80 12.37 -29.87
C TYR A 40 -7.94 13.57 -30.27
N LYS A 41 -7.50 13.64 -31.54
CA LYS A 41 -6.62 14.70 -32.06
C LYS A 41 -5.37 14.91 -31.17
N ALA A 42 -4.79 13.82 -30.69
CA ALA A 42 -3.65 13.83 -29.77
C ALA A 42 -2.37 13.32 -30.45
N SER A 43 -1.21 13.83 -30.02
CA SER A 43 0.08 13.29 -30.45
C SER A 43 0.30 11.88 -29.89
N ARG A 44 1.15 11.08 -30.55
CA ARG A 44 1.53 9.75 -30.07
C ARG A 44 2.13 9.80 -28.67
N HIS A 45 2.93 10.83 -28.37
CA HIS A 45 3.54 11.00 -27.04
C HIS A 45 2.48 11.27 -25.99
N THR A 46 1.52 12.20 -26.23
CA THR A 46 0.42 12.51 -25.32
C THR A 46 -0.45 11.28 -25.06
N LEU A 47 -0.77 10.52 -26.13
CA LEU A 47 -1.57 9.29 -25.99
C LEU A 47 -0.84 8.23 -25.17
N ARG A 48 0.45 8.00 -25.43
CA ARG A 48 1.23 7.01 -24.66
C ARG A 48 1.31 7.34 -23.19
N HIS A 49 1.47 8.61 -22.82
CA HIS A 49 1.39 9.06 -21.42
C HIS A 49 0.00 8.84 -20.84
N ALA A 50 -1.08 9.18 -21.58
CA ALA A 50 -2.45 8.92 -21.13
C ALA A 50 -2.71 7.42 -20.91
N LEU A 51 -2.28 6.57 -21.82
CA LEU A 51 -2.39 5.12 -21.66
C LEU A 51 -1.57 4.60 -20.48
N GLN A 52 -0.40 5.19 -20.23
CA GLN A 52 0.40 4.83 -19.05
C GLN A 52 -0.31 5.17 -17.74
N VAL A 53 -1.01 6.31 -17.67
CA VAL A 53 -1.86 6.65 -16.53
C VAL A 53 -2.94 5.57 -16.30
N LEU A 54 -3.58 5.08 -17.37
CA LEU A 54 -4.60 4.03 -17.26
C LEU A 54 -4.02 2.67 -16.88
N VAL A 55 -2.78 2.36 -17.30
CA VAL A 55 -2.05 1.15 -16.84
C VAL A 55 -1.78 1.21 -15.35
N VAL A 56 -1.21 2.34 -14.87
CA VAL A 56 -0.94 2.58 -13.45
C VAL A 56 -2.25 2.55 -12.65
N ALA A 57 -3.34 3.08 -13.23
CA ALA A 57 -4.67 3.04 -12.63
C ALA A 57 -5.34 1.63 -12.68
N GLY A 58 -4.66 0.60 -13.22
CA GLY A 58 -5.20 -0.76 -13.27
C GLY A 58 -6.45 -0.93 -14.15
N LEU A 59 -6.68 -0.02 -15.08
CA LEU A 59 -7.84 -0.08 -15.99
C LEU A 59 -7.54 -0.86 -17.26
N ILE A 60 -6.29 -0.80 -17.74
CA ILE A 60 -5.84 -1.48 -18.95
C ILE A 60 -4.52 -2.23 -18.74
N LEU A 61 -4.32 -3.30 -19.49
CA LEU A 61 -3.07 -4.03 -19.63
C LEU A 61 -2.44 -3.72 -20.99
N ARG A 62 -1.13 -3.42 -21.02
CA ARG A 62 -0.36 -3.25 -22.25
C ARG A 62 0.71 -4.33 -22.36
N ARG A 63 0.81 -4.96 -23.52
CA ARG A 63 1.91 -5.86 -23.89
C ARG A 63 2.65 -5.25 -25.08
N GLN A 64 3.94 -5.50 -25.14
CA GLN A 64 4.75 -5.01 -26.27
C GLN A 64 4.23 -5.58 -27.60
N GLY A 65 4.02 -4.72 -28.59
CA GLY A 65 3.52 -5.12 -29.91
C GLY A 65 2.01 -5.42 -29.99
N ALA A 66 1.27 -5.34 -28.88
CA ALA A 66 -0.16 -5.61 -28.84
C ALA A 66 -1.00 -4.36 -28.51
N GLN A 67 -2.27 -4.40 -28.89
CA GLN A 67 -3.25 -3.39 -28.45
C GLN A 67 -3.48 -3.51 -26.93
N ALA A 68 -3.75 -2.39 -26.29
CA ALA A 68 -4.10 -2.37 -24.87
C ALA A 68 -5.44 -3.06 -24.62
N GLN A 69 -5.54 -3.87 -23.59
CA GLN A 69 -6.75 -4.59 -23.18
C GLN A 69 -7.37 -3.96 -21.94
N VAL A 70 -8.67 -3.74 -21.94
CA VAL A 70 -9.41 -3.30 -20.75
C VAL A 70 -9.47 -4.46 -19.74
N ILE A 71 -8.95 -4.25 -18.53
CA ILE A 71 -8.94 -5.27 -17.47
C ILE A 71 -9.88 -4.92 -16.32
N SER A 72 -10.26 -3.64 -16.16
CA SER A 72 -11.24 -3.21 -15.16
C SER A 72 -12.02 -2.00 -15.65
N ARG A 73 -13.30 -1.86 -15.23
CA ARG A 73 -14.13 -0.67 -15.48
C ARG A 73 -13.87 0.46 -14.51
N HIS A 74 -13.46 0.12 -13.31
CA HIS A 74 -13.21 1.07 -12.25
C HIS A 74 -11.75 0.98 -11.87
N LYS A 75 -11.15 2.14 -11.58
CA LYS A 75 -9.87 2.12 -10.85
C LYS A 75 -10.08 1.20 -9.68
N PRO A 76 -9.21 0.22 -9.47
CA PRO A 76 -9.26 -0.50 -8.22
C PRO A 76 -9.30 0.60 -7.12
N ARG A 77 -10.39 0.66 -6.37
CA ARG A 77 -10.52 1.55 -5.21
C ARG A 77 -9.49 1.20 -4.14
N LYS A 78 -8.73 0.14 -4.41
CA LYS A 78 -7.73 -0.44 -3.53
C LYS A 78 -6.34 -0.03 -4.00
N PHE A 79 -5.59 0.51 -3.10
CA PHE A 79 -4.15 0.61 -3.25
C PHE A 79 -3.61 -0.81 -3.49
N SER A 80 -2.90 -1.03 -4.60
CA SER A 80 -2.36 -2.35 -4.94
C SER A 80 -0.85 -2.33 -4.76
N GLN A 81 -0.36 -3.19 -3.90
CA GLN A 81 1.06 -3.43 -3.73
C GLN A 81 1.44 -4.73 -4.45
N ASN A 82 2.32 -4.62 -5.44
CA ASN A 82 2.86 -5.76 -6.15
C ASN A 82 4.18 -6.20 -5.51
N PHE A 83 4.30 -7.49 -5.24
CA PHE A 83 5.50 -8.08 -4.68
C PHE A 83 6.31 -8.77 -5.78
N ASN A 84 7.54 -8.30 -5.96
CA ASN A 84 8.51 -8.92 -6.87
C ASN A 84 9.49 -9.81 -6.10
N SER A 85 9.54 -9.66 -4.78
CA SER A 85 10.36 -10.46 -3.88
C SER A 85 9.68 -10.67 -2.54
N PRO A 86 10.02 -11.69 -1.74
CA PRO A 86 9.52 -11.87 -0.38
C PRO A 86 9.80 -10.66 0.53
N ALA A 87 10.89 -9.93 0.30
CA ALA A 87 11.25 -8.75 1.07
C ALA A 87 10.29 -7.56 0.85
N ASP A 88 9.60 -7.51 -0.28
CA ASP A 88 8.66 -6.43 -0.59
C ASP A 88 7.43 -6.46 0.35
N ILE A 89 7.11 -7.62 0.92
CA ILE A 89 6.00 -7.75 1.89
C ILE A 89 6.24 -6.98 3.18
N LEU A 90 7.50 -6.67 3.48
CA LEU A 90 7.91 -5.95 4.68
C LEU A 90 7.83 -4.43 4.50
N ARG A 91 7.63 -3.93 3.29
CA ARG A 91 7.67 -2.51 2.95
C ARG A 91 6.36 -2.04 2.34
N TYR A 92 6.14 -0.74 2.42
CA TYR A 92 5.16 -0.03 1.62
C TYR A 92 5.83 0.64 0.43
N PRO A 93 5.10 0.90 -0.67
CA PRO A 93 5.60 1.72 -1.77
C PRO A 93 6.04 3.11 -1.30
N ARG A 94 7.06 3.64 -1.97
CA ARG A 94 7.70 4.91 -1.60
C ARG A 94 6.81 6.14 -1.75
N ASP A 95 5.73 6.04 -2.51
CA ASP A 95 4.71 7.08 -2.68
C ASP A 95 3.67 7.08 -1.54
N THR A 96 3.95 6.39 -0.44
CA THR A 96 3.13 6.39 0.77
C THR A 96 3.91 6.93 1.96
N TYR A 97 3.21 7.56 2.89
CA TYR A 97 3.79 8.07 4.12
C TYR A 97 2.93 7.74 5.32
N ARG A 98 3.55 7.65 6.50
CA ARG A 98 2.90 7.45 7.78
C ARG A 98 2.86 8.77 8.56
N THR A 99 1.71 9.04 9.20
CA THR A 99 1.56 10.07 10.22
C THR A 99 1.32 9.40 11.56
N ASN A 100 2.21 9.62 12.53
CA ASN A 100 2.06 9.11 13.89
C ASN A 100 0.98 9.94 14.61
N LEU A 101 0.09 9.24 15.32
CA LEU A 101 -0.98 9.86 16.12
C LEU A 101 -0.87 9.46 17.59
N ILE A 102 -0.17 8.37 17.90
CA ILE A 102 0.06 7.84 19.24
C ILE A 102 1.55 7.49 19.34
N GLU A 103 2.18 7.91 20.43
CA GLU A 103 3.55 7.56 20.78
C GLU A 103 3.64 7.47 22.30
N GLU A 104 3.82 6.24 22.83
CA GLU A 104 3.78 6.00 24.28
C GLU A 104 4.52 4.73 24.68
N TYR A 105 4.94 4.66 25.94
CA TYR A 105 5.40 3.40 26.53
C TYR A 105 4.21 2.59 26.99
N VAL A 106 4.21 1.30 26.69
CA VAL A 106 3.13 0.37 27.02
C VAL A 106 3.67 -0.93 27.60
N GLU A 107 2.90 -1.55 28.49
CA GLU A 107 3.04 -2.95 28.85
C GLU A 107 1.95 -3.75 28.12
N LEU A 108 2.34 -4.84 27.46
CA LEU A 108 1.39 -5.67 26.71
C LEU A 108 0.42 -6.36 27.68
N ASN A 109 -0.85 -6.07 27.53
CA ASN A 109 -1.89 -6.85 28.20
C ASN A 109 -2.11 -8.21 27.50
N ASP A 110 -2.85 -9.12 28.10
CA ASP A 110 -3.09 -10.46 27.59
C ASP A 110 -3.68 -10.49 26.15
N SER A 111 -4.53 -9.52 25.83
CA SER A 111 -5.17 -9.46 24.53
C SER A 111 -4.18 -9.09 23.44
N ILE A 112 -3.36 -8.06 23.68
CA ILE A 112 -2.32 -7.63 22.73
C ILE A 112 -1.22 -8.70 22.67
N SER A 113 -0.80 -9.25 23.80
CA SER A 113 0.19 -10.33 23.88
C SER A 113 -0.18 -11.51 22.99
N LYS A 114 -1.42 -11.99 23.08
CA LYS A 114 -1.94 -13.07 22.22
C LYS A 114 -1.97 -12.68 20.75
N LEU A 115 -2.34 -11.44 20.45
CA LEU A 115 -2.41 -10.94 19.07
C LEU A 115 -1.02 -10.85 18.43
N VAL A 116 -0.05 -10.29 19.15
CA VAL A 116 1.28 -10.00 18.59
C VAL A 116 2.29 -11.14 18.79
N GLY A 117 2.02 -12.09 19.68
CA GLY A 117 2.90 -13.21 19.97
C GLY A 117 4.10 -12.86 20.83
N ALA A 118 4.01 -11.76 21.63
CA ALA A 118 5.03 -11.35 22.59
C ALA A 118 4.51 -11.55 24.03
N PRO A 119 5.40 -11.73 25.05
CA PRO A 119 4.97 -12.03 26.42
C PRO A 119 4.09 -10.94 27.02
N ALA A 120 3.04 -11.32 27.75
CA ALA A 120 2.25 -10.39 28.55
C ALA A 120 3.11 -9.74 29.62
N GLY A 121 2.88 -8.45 29.91
CA GLY A 121 3.69 -7.66 30.83
C GLY A 121 5.03 -7.19 30.27
N SER A 122 5.41 -7.58 29.04
CA SER A 122 6.60 -7.04 28.40
C SER A 122 6.42 -5.58 28.03
N SER A 123 7.49 -4.78 28.23
CA SER A 123 7.50 -3.34 27.97
C SER A 123 7.89 -3.04 26.52
N TRP A 124 7.13 -2.17 25.86
CA TRP A 124 7.35 -1.75 24.48
C TRP A 124 7.13 -0.24 24.34
N TYR A 125 7.70 0.35 23.28
CA TYR A 125 7.32 1.67 22.83
C TYR A 125 6.35 1.52 21.66
N HIS A 126 5.12 2.03 21.84
CA HIS A 126 4.03 1.93 20.87
C HIS A 126 3.97 3.19 20.03
N ILE A 127 3.87 3.00 18.72
CA ILE A 127 3.64 4.04 17.73
C ILE A 127 2.38 3.65 16.95
N GLY A 128 1.29 4.42 17.14
CA GLY A 128 0.05 4.25 16.39
C GLY A 128 -0.08 5.31 15.31
N GLY A 129 -0.39 4.92 14.07
CA GLY A 129 -0.46 5.89 12.99
C GLY A 129 -1.28 5.47 11.78
N ILE A 130 -1.67 6.48 10.99
CA ILE A 130 -2.33 6.30 9.71
C ILE A 130 -1.33 6.34 8.57
N ARG A 131 -1.60 5.59 7.50
CA ARG A 131 -0.84 5.66 6.25
C ARG A 131 -1.72 6.20 5.13
N LYS A 132 -1.14 7.12 4.35
CA LYS A 132 -1.76 7.71 3.17
C LYS A 132 -0.84 7.58 1.96
N GLN A 133 -1.40 7.71 0.76
CA GLN A 133 -0.64 7.87 -0.48
C GLN A 133 -0.41 9.35 -0.76
N GLU A 134 0.72 9.72 -1.33
CA GLU A 134 1.01 11.09 -1.76
C GLU A 134 -0.07 11.60 -2.72
N GLY A 135 -0.52 12.83 -2.52
CA GLY A 135 -1.59 13.44 -3.31
C GLY A 135 -3.00 12.91 -3.05
N SER A 136 -3.18 12.05 -2.03
CA SER A 136 -4.48 11.51 -1.65
C SER A 136 -4.77 11.76 -0.17
N GLU A 137 -6.01 12.18 0.13
CA GLU A 137 -6.50 12.27 1.51
C GLU A 137 -7.06 10.93 2.05
N GLN A 138 -7.12 9.91 1.20
CA GLN A 138 -7.62 8.60 1.60
C GLN A 138 -6.63 7.88 2.52
N ILE A 139 -7.12 7.46 3.69
CA ILE A 139 -6.34 6.64 4.62
C ILE A 139 -6.35 5.20 4.10
N ILE A 140 -5.20 4.64 3.80
CA ILE A 140 -5.06 3.27 3.28
C ILE A 140 -4.88 2.23 4.39
N ALA A 141 -4.36 2.62 5.54
CA ALA A 141 -4.18 1.72 6.67
C ALA A 141 -4.08 2.47 8.02
N TRP A 142 -4.36 1.75 9.10
CA TRP A 142 -3.88 2.01 10.45
C TRP A 142 -2.79 1.00 10.79
N THR A 143 -1.74 1.43 11.45
CA THR A 143 -0.68 0.54 11.93
C THR A 143 -0.36 0.84 13.39
N ASP A 144 -0.42 -0.19 14.22
CA ASP A 144 0.19 -0.22 15.54
C ASP A 144 1.59 -0.84 15.40
N ILE A 145 2.61 -0.15 15.88
CA ILE A 145 4.02 -0.55 15.83
C ILE A 145 4.52 -0.60 17.26
N TYR A 146 5.06 -1.74 17.67
CA TYR A 146 5.69 -1.96 18.96
C TYR A 146 7.17 -2.19 18.72
N ILE A 147 8.01 -1.33 19.30
CA ILE A 147 9.48 -1.46 19.26
C ILE A 147 10.04 -1.59 20.66
N LEU A 148 11.21 -2.21 20.79
CA LEU A 148 11.88 -2.27 22.08
C LEU A 148 12.09 -0.86 22.65
N PRO A 149 11.94 -0.64 23.97
CA PRO A 149 12.04 0.68 24.60
C PRO A 149 13.32 1.45 24.28
N GLN A 150 14.44 0.74 24.07
CA GLN A 150 15.72 1.34 23.69
C GLN A 150 15.69 2.09 22.36
N PHE A 151 14.71 1.81 21.49
CA PHE A 151 14.53 2.47 20.20
C PHE A 151 13.53 3.64 20.26
N ALA A 152 12.94 3.94 21.40
CA ALA A 152 11.96 5.02 21.56
C ALA A 152 12.49 6.41 21.14
N GLN A 153 13.83 6.59 21.06
CA GLN A 153 14.46 7.82 20.55
C GLN A 153 14.22 8.09 19.05
N LEU A 154 13.52 7.19 18.34
CA LEU A 154 12.95 7.47 17.01
C LEU A 154 11.76 8.44 17.09
N SER A 155 11.14 8.60 18.25
CA SER A 155 10.17 9.64 18.57
C SER A 155 10.80 11.02 18.29
N GLY A 156 10.13 11.83 17.44
CA GLY A 156 10.68 13.12 16.99
C GLY A 156 11.25 13.12 15.57
N GLU A 157 11.33 11.96 14.89
CA GLU A 157 11.50 11.93 13.45
C GLU A 157 10.25 12.53 12.77
N PRO A 158 10.39 13.13 11.55
CA PRO A 158 9.28 13.82 10.91
C PRO A 158 8.02 12.96 10.82
N ASP A 159 6.85 13.55 11.10
CA ASP A 159 5.53 12.91 11.05
C ASP A 159 5.24 12.19 9.71
N HIS A 160 5.93 12.58 8.65
CA HIS A 160 5.82 12.00 7.32
C HIS A 160 7.04 11.16 7.00
N SER A 161 7.13 9.96 7.54
CA SER A 161 8.22 9.05 7.20
C SER A 161 7.80 8.11 6.07
N GLN A 162 8.52 8.16 4.96
CA GLN A 162 8.47 7.15 3.89
C GLN A 162 9.23 5.88 4.29
N LEU A 163 10.17 6.01 5.24
CA LEU A 163 10.92 4.86 5.77
C LEU A 163 10.06 4.03 6.72
N MET A 164 10.24 2.72 6.67
CA MET A 164 9.68 1.83 7.68
C MET A 164 10.42 2.04 9.01
N VAL A 165 9.81 1.68 10.14
CA VAL A 165 10.43 1.87 11.45
C VAL A 165 11.69 1.02 11.57
N PHE A 166 11.67 -0.24 11.10
CA PHE A 166 12.87 -1.07 11.08
C PHE A 166 14.03 -0.46 10.26
N GLU A 167 13.73 0.28 9.16
CA GLU A 167 14.76 0.97 8.37
C GLU A 167 15.35 2.15 9.15
N GLN A 168 14.53 2.83 9.95
CA GLN A 168 14.98 3.90 10.85
C GLN A 168 15.84 3.32 12.00
N ILE A 169 15.43 2.17 12.57
CA ILE A 169 16.20 1.44 13.59
C ILE A 169 17.55 1.00 13.01
N GLU A 170 17.57 0.42 11.82
CA GLU A 170 18.82 0.03 11.16
C GLU A 170 19.73 1.24 10.96
N LYS A 171 19.22 2.34 10.44
CA LYS A 171 19.99 3.55 10.16
C LYS A 171 20.57 4.20 11.43
N LYS A 172 19.80 4.24 12.52
CA LYS A 172 20.16 4.97 13.75
C LYS A 172 20.91 4.11 14.76
N PHE A 173 20.56 2.82 14.86
CA PHE A 173 21.07 1.91 15.89
C PHE A 173 21.86 0.71 15.33
N GLY A 174 21.88 0.53 14.01
CA GLY A 174 22.59 -0.57 13.35
C GLY A 174 21.92 -1.93 13.48
N THR A 175 20.74 -2.04 14.13
CA THR A 175 19.99 -3.29 14.28
C THR A 175 19.30 -3.62 12.97
N LYS A 176 19.62 -4.79 12.39
CA LYS A 176 19.09 -5.27 11.10
C LYS A 176 18.11 -6.41 11.29
N ILE A 177 17.19 -6.54 10.35
CA ILE A 177 16.34 -7.72 10.25
C ILE A 177 17.19 -8.89 9.76
N ASP A 178 17.23 -9.96 10.53
CA ASP A 178 17.74 -11.28 10.12
C ASP A 178 16.60 -12.19 9.68
N ARG A 179 15.50 -12.20 10.43
CA ARG A 179 14.30 -13.00 10.19
C ARG A 179 13.03 -12.16 10.40
N ALA A 180 12.03 -12.38 9.56
CA ALA A 180 10.70 -11.80 9.74
C ALA A 180 9.61 -12.88 9.61
N GLU A 181 8.62 -12.80 10.48
CA GLU A 181 7.39 -13.59 10.40
C GLU A 181 6.23 -12.72 9.96
N VAL A 182 5.36 -13.23 9.12
CA VAL A 182 4.22 -12.48 8.58
C VAL A 182 2.96 -13.34 8.64
N ASP A 183 1.97 -12.86 9.40
CA ASP A 183 0.63 -13.44 9.43
C ASP A 183 -0.35 -12.50 8.72
N MET A 184 -1.22 -13.06 7.89
CA MET A 184 -2.27 -12.31 7.19
C MET A 184 -3.61 -13.01 7.39
N TYR A 185 -4.61 -12.25 7.83
CA TYR A 185 -5.96 -12.79 7.99
C TYR A 185 -7.04 -11.71 7.84
N ALA A 186 -8.26 -12.13 7.52
CA ALA A 186 -9.41 -11.25 7.48
C ALA A 186 -9.99 -11.06 8.89
N SER A 187 -10.34 -9.83 9.23
CA SER A 187 -10.98 -9.48 10.49
C SER A 187 -12.03 -8.39 10.31
N LYS A 188 -12.79 -8.12 11.36
CA LYS A 188 -13.70 -6.97 11.43
C LYS A 188 -13.00 -5.82 12.15
N ALA A 189 -13.21 -4.59 11.63
CA ALA A 189 -12.69 -3.39 12.26
C ALA A 189 -13.31 -3.20 13.65
N ILE A 190 -12.49 -3.17 14.70
CA ILE A 190 -12.93 -2.78 16.03
C ILE A 190 -13.19 -1.26 16.08
N PRO A 191 -14.04 -0.77 17.01
CA PRO A 191 -14.48 0.64 17.01
C PRO A 191 -13.35 1.66 16.97
N ILE A 192 -12.27 1.44 17.72
CA ILE A 192 -11.11 2.35 17.76
C ILE A 192 -10.39 2.42 16.40
N ILE A 193 -10.15 1.29 15.78
CA ILE A 193 -9.52 1.21 14.44
C ILE A 193 -10.43 1.83 13.38
N ALA A 194 -11.72 1.47 13.40
CA ALA A 194 -12.70 2.01 12.47
C ALA A 194 -12.75 3.54 12.48
N LYS A 195 -12.67 4.15 13.67
CA LYS A 195 -12.59 5.62 13.84
C LYS A 195 -11.35 6.21 13.16
N HIS A 196 -10.17 5.61 13.36
CA HIS A 196 -8.91 6.12 12.80
C HIS A 196 -8.88 6.02 11.27
N ILE A 197 -9.36 4.94 10.69
CA ILE A 197 -9.36 4.74 9.24
C ILE A 197 -10.64 5.21 8.53
N LYS A 198 -11.58 5.81 9.29
CA LYS A 198 -12.84 6.38 8.78
C LYS A 198 -13.70 5.37 8.02
N ILE A 199 -13.98 4.23 8.66
CA ILE A 199 -14.94 3.21 8.21
C ILE A 199 -15.93 2.92 9.35
N LYS A 200 -16.90 2.03 9.11
CA LYS A 200 -17.84 1.63 10.16
C LYS A 200 -17.22 0.53 11.04
N PRO A 201 -17.50 0.52 12.35
CA PRO A 201 -17.20 -0.65 13.19
C PRO A 201 -17.85 -1.91 12.59
N GLY A 202 -17.08 -2.98 12.51
CA GLY A 202 -17.51 -4.25 11.91
C GLY A 202 -17.27 -4.39 10.42
N ASP A 203 -16.86 -3.31 9.71
CA ASP A 203 -16.46 -3.43 8.30
C ASP A 203 -15.25 -4.37 8.15
N PRO A 204 -15.16 -5.10 7.03
CA PRO A 204 -14.07 -6.03 6.79
C PRO A 204 -12.71 -5.34 6.67
N CYS A 205 -11.69 -5.94 7.25
CA CYS A 205 -10.31 -5.51 7.14
C CYS A 205 -9.39 -6.70 6.85
N LEU A 206 -8.37 -6.49 6.03
CA LEU A 206 -7.20 -7.34 6.00
C LEU A 206 -6.26 -6.90 7.12
N VAL A 207 -5.93 -7.82 8.03
CA VAL A 207 -4.97 -7.59 9.11
C VAL A 207 -3.67 -8.27 8.75
N ILE A 208 -2.56 -7.55 8.92
CA ILE A 208 -1.22 -8.08 8.70
C ILE A 208 -0.40 -7.82 9.93
N ILE A 209 0.11 -8.89 10.52
CA ILE A 209 1.06 -8.85 11.63
C ILE A 209 2.43 -9.19 11.08
N ARG A 210 3.42 -8.39 11.40
CA ARG A 210 4.84 -8.66 11.08
C ARG A 210 5.65 -8.61 12.35
N ARG A 211 6.54 -9.59 12.54
CA ARG A 211 7.46 -9.67 13.66
C ARG A 211 8.88 -9.71 13.11
N TYR A 212 9.73 -8.83 13.60
CA TYR A 212 11.08 -8.65 13.08
C TYR A 212 12.10 -9.02 14.15
N TYR A 213 13.00 -9.91 13.78
CA TYR A 213 14.02 -10.46 14.65
C TYR A 213 15.40 -10.06 14.16
N ASP A 214 16.30 -9.75 15.11
CA ASP A 214 17.71 -9.48 14.83
C ASP A 214 18.52 -10.80 14.70
N SER A 215 19.83 -10.68 14.43
CA SER A 215 20.74 -11.82 14.29
C SER A 215 20.92 -12.67 15.57
N ARG A 216 20.43 -12.22 16.70
CA ARG A 216 20.39 -12.97 17.96
C ARG A 216 19.04 -13.58 18.24
N ASP A 217 18.16 -13.60 17.23
CA ASP A 217 16.75 -14.01 17.33
C ASP A 217 15.95 -13.21 18.37
N GLN A 218 16.38 -11.97 18.64
CA GLN A 218 15.63 -11.06 19.50
C GLN A 218 14.53 -10.37 18.70
N LEU A 219 13.26 -10.54 19.13
CA LEU A 219 12.14 -9.79 18.61
C LEU A 219 12.28 -8.31 18.99
N PHE A 220 12.47 -7.43 18.00
CA PHE A 220 12.74 -6.02 18.25
C PHE A 220 11.68 -5.06 17.72
N GLU A 221 10.88 -5.49 16.76
CA GLU A 221 9.74 -4.72 16.21
C GLU A 221 8.58 -5.65 15.87
N ILE A 222 7.37 -5.22 16.19
CA ILE A 222 6.12 -5.87 15.79
C ILE A 222 5.24 -4.81 15.15
N THR A 223 4.62 -5.13 14.01
CA THR A 223 3.61 -4.27 13.41
C THR A 223 2.28 -5.00 13.26
N VAL A 224 1.18 -4.35 13.60
CA VAL A 224 -0.19 -4.81 13.34
C VAL A 224 -0.87 -3.78 12.46
N THR A 225 -1.13 -4.14 11.21
CA THR A 225 -1.68 -3.20 10.23
C THR A 225 -3.07 -3.62 9.80
N TYR A 226 -4.00 -2.69 9.83
CA TYR A 226 -5.40 -2.86 9.43
C TYR A 226 -5.65 -2.13 8.12
N HIS A 227 -5.99 -2.87 7.07
CA HIS A 227 -6.33 -2.34 5.75
C HIS A 227 -7.82 -2.54 5.51
N PRO A 228 -8.62 -1.47 5.29
CA PRO A 228 -10.00 -1.61 4.85
C PRO A 228 -10.11 -2.39 3.54
N GLU A 229 -11.13 -3.23 3.40
CA GLU A 229 -11.32 -4.10 2.23
C GLU A 229 -11.38 -3.34 0.90
N ASP A 230 -11.89 -2.11 0.94
CA ASP A 230 -12.11 -1.26 -0.23
C ASP A 230 -10.88 -0.44 -0.63
N ARG A 231 -9.77 -0.48 0.15
CA ARG A 231 -8.62 0.43 -0.01
C ARG A 231 -7.29 -0.24 -0.26
N TYR A 232 -7.17 -1.54 -0.04
CA TYR A 232 -5.89 -2.23 -0.17
C TYR A 232 -6.02 -3.61 -0.79
N THR A 233 -5.10 -3.94 -1.69
CA THR A 233 -4.97 -5.26 -2.29
C THR A 233 -3.51 -5.69 -2.30
N TYR A 234 -3.23 -6.88 -1.81
CA TYR A 234 -1.96 -7.57 -2.01
C TYR A 234 -2.01 -8.37 -3.32
N SER A 235 -1.07 -8.10 -4.22
CA SER A 235 -0.94 -8.82 -5.49
C SER A 235 0.43 -9.46 -5.56
N MET A 236 0.48 -10.76 -5.87
CA MET A 236 1.71 -11.51 -6.04
C MET A 236 1.67 -12.26 -7.38
N GLU A 237 2.77 -12.18 -8.14
CA GLU A 237 2.95 -12.95 -9.36
C GLU A 237 4.02 -14.03 -9.11
N PHE A 238 3.64 -15.28 -9.27
CA PHE A 238 4.58 -16.40 -9.22
C PHE A 238 4.84 -16.90 -10.63
N LYS A 239 6.10 -16.85 -11.07
CA LYS A 239 6.51 -17.51 -12.32
C LYS A 239 6.84 -18.95 -12.01
N GLY A 240 6.23 -19.88 -12.76
CA GLY A 240 6.61 -21.29 -12.68
C GLY A 240 8.11 -21.47 -12.97
N ALA A 241 8.78 -22.35 -12.25
CA ALA A 241 10.14 -22.73 -12.58
C ALA A 241 10.14 -23.29 -14.02
N SER A 242 10.75 -22.56 -14.97
CA SER A 242 11.06 -23.14 -16.28
C SER A 242 12.10 -24.22 -16.04
N ASN A 243 11.70 -25.47 -16.07
CA ASN A 243 12.65 -26.57 -16.19
C ASN A 243 13.29 -26.46 -17.60
N TYR A 244 14.52 -26.00 -17.65
CA TYR A 244 15.44 -26.22 -18.75
C TYR A 244 16.40 -27.33 -18.36
#